data_1f0b302ff7614744218a10ad967361ae
#
_entry.id   1f0b302ff7614744218a10ad967361ae
#
_cell.length_a   1.000
_cell.length_b   1.000
_cell.length_c   1.000
_cell.angle_alpha   90.00
_cell.angle_beta   90.00
_cell.angle_gamma   90.00
#
_symmetry.space_group_name_H-M   'P 1'
#
loop_
_entity.id
_entity.type
_entity.pdbx_description
1 polymer ?
#
loop_
_entity_poly.entity_id
_entity_poly.type
_entity_poly.pdbx_seq_one_letter_code
_entity_poly.pdbx_strand_id
1 'polypeptide(L)'
;MNFNSQTDSTILDFEYQELEEEFVRLLKLDDLDRVVSENPERFEGFNSELKVSLRDAYKCDVGSPQAHLFLQRILYRINRLKLFWYDGLENYLNEDSAFLFSLCKEIENAWQDWEEGNTVQKKSGDLIAALGDRVEEDLQPEPSTDGLFIRNKISKSGYQRLLAISSLDGLVEASQLSRMLGGVGNEVQTMLTRILWEEYGSGKFSRKHSTHFVTMMEECDMDSKPEAYFDLAPWEVLANINHSFFLSERKKNFLRYVGGLLYTEVSV
;
A
#
# COMPACT_ATOMS: atom_id res chain seq x y z
N MET A 1 -0.81 18.37 31.99
CA MET A 1 -0.25 18.72 30.67
C MET A 1 -1.31 18.35 29.64
N ASN A 2 -1.88 19.35 29.01
CA ASN A 2 -2.94 19.18 28.01
C ASN A 2 -2.34 18.49 26.79
N PHE A 3 -2.72 17.25 26.55
CA PHE A 3 -2.55 16.66 25.22
C PHE A 3 -3.55 17.36 24.31
N ASN A 4 -3.04 18.27 23.48
CA ASN A 4 -3.77 18.85 22.38
C ASN A 4 -4.34 17.70 21.55
N SER A 5 -5.60 17.82 21.17
CA SER A 5 -6.31 17.00 20.22
C SER A 5 -5.59 17.02 18.85
N GLN A 6 -4.55 16.20 18.70
CA GLN A 6 -4.21 15.69 17.39
C GLN A 6 -5.38 14.80 17.01
N THR A 7 -6.18 15.24 16.05
CA THR A 7 -7.14 14.40 15.35
C THR A 7 -6.42 13.12 14.98
N ASP A 8 -6.96 11.98 15.39
CA ASP A 8 -6.37 10.67 15.10
C ASP A 8 -6.27 10.56 13.58
N SER A 9 -5.05 10.56 13.04
CA SER A 9 -4.78 10.57 11.59
C SER A 9 -5.27 9.33 10.85
N THR A 10 -5.90 8.40 11.57
CA THR A 10 -6.47 7.17 11.04
C THR A 10 -7.98 7.22 10.88
N ILE A 11 -8.65 8.24 11.44
CA ILE A 11 -10.10 8.41 11.36
C ILE A 11 -10.39 9.49 10.33
N LEU A 12 -11.21 9.15 9.33
CA LEU A 12 -11.70 10.13 8.36
C LEU A 12 -12.67 11.12 9.02
N ASP A 13 -12.60 12.37 8.61
CA ASP A 13 -13.65 13.36 8.88
C ASP A 13 -14.97 12.89 8.28
N PHE A 14 -16.08 13.33 8.83
CA PHE A 14 -17.42 12.86 8.46
C PHE A 14 -17.69 12.93 6.95
N GLU A 15 -17.27 14.00 6.29
CA GLU A 15 -17.44 14.19 4.85
C GLU A 15 -16.69 13.13 4.03
N TYR A 16 -15.42 12.86 4.34
CA TYR A 16 -14.64 11.81 3.67
C TYR A 16 -15.12 10.41 4.01
N GLN A 17 -15.67 10.21 5.20
CA GLN A 17 -16.28 8.93 5.57
C GLN A 17 -17.50 8.62 4.71
N GLU A 18 -18.39 9.60 4.49
CA GLU A 18 -19.56 9.43 3.61
C GLU A 18 -19.15 9.11 2.17
N LEU A 19 -18.10 9.78 1.65
CA LEU A 19 -17.55 9.53 0.32
C LEU A 19 -16.92 8.14 0.20
N GLU A 20 -16.19 7.69 1.22
CA GLU A 20 -15.63 6.32 1.24
C GLU A 20 -16.75 5.28 1.26
N GLU A 21 -17.79 5.47 2.07
CA GLU A 21 -18.95 4.58 2.11
C GLU A 21 -19.70 4.54 0.77
N GLU A 22 -19.83 5.69 0.11
CA GLU A 22 -20.38 5.73 -1.25
C GLU A 22 -19.52 4.90 -2.21
N PHE A 23 -18.21 5.09 -2.20
CA PHE A 23 -17.30 4.32 -3.04
C PHE A 23 -17.40 2.82 -2.78
N VAL A 24 -17.46 2.39 -1.52
CA VAL A 24 -17.64 0.97 -1.15
C VAL A 24 -18.97 0.42 -1.70
N ARG A 25 -20.03 1.24 -1.74
CA ARG A 25 -21.29 0.84 -2.38
C ARG A 25 -21.16 0.68 -3.89
N LEU A 26 -20.36 1.54 -4.54
CA LEU A 26 -20.08 1.44 -5.98
C LEU A 26 -19.34 0.14 -6.33
N LEU A 27 -18.35 -0.26 -5.52
CA LEU A 27 -17.60 -1.50 -5.74
C LEU A 27 -18.49 -2.77 -5.71
N LYS A 28 -19.64 -2.70 -5.06
CA LYS A 28 -20.58 -3.83 -4.91
C LYS A 28 -21.68 -3.87 -6.00
N LEU A 29 -21.67 -2.93 -6.94
CA LEU A 29 -22.63 -2.93 -8.04
C LEU A 29 -22.31 -4.04 -9.04
N ASP A 30 -23.35 -4.76 -9.49
CA ASP A 30 -23.21 -5.62 -10.64
C ASP A 30 -22.97 -4.76 -11.88
N ASP A 31 -21.90 -5.05 -12.64
CA ASP A 31 -21.56 -4.34 -13.87
C ASP A 31 -21.49 -2.80 -13.67
N LEU A 32 -20.50 -2.37 -12.86
CA LEU A 32 -20.30 -0.96 -12.51
C LEU A 32 -20.18 -0.06 -13.75
N ASP A 33 -19.46 -0.50 -14.79
CA ASP A 33 -19.27 0.31 -16.00
C ASP A 33 -20.57 0.57 -16.75
N ARG A 34 -21.47 -0.40 -16.79
CA ARG A 34 -22.80 -0.22 -17.35
C ARG A 34 -23.62 0.78 -16.53
N VAL A 35 -23.61 0.64 -15.20
CA VAL A 35 -24.34 1.57 -14.31
C VAL A 35 -23.80 3.00 -14.45
N VAL A 36 -22.48 3.19 -14.57
CA VAL A 36 -21.85 4.51 -14.81
C VAL A 36 -22.28 5.09 -16.15
N SER A 37 -22.29 4.27 -17.21
CA SER A 37 -22.65 4.74 -18.57
C SER A 37 -24.12 5.10 -18.69
N GLU A 38 -25.01 4.39 -18.01
CA GLU A 38 -26.46 4.64 -18.01
C GLU A 38 -26.89 5.82 -17.12
N ASN A 39 -26.09 6.15 -16.09
CA ASN A 39 -26.42 7.17 -15.09
C ASN A 39 -25.23 8.08 -14.75
N PRO A 40 -24.60 8.76 -15.72
CA PRO A 40 -23.40 9.55 -15.47
C PRO A 40 -23.59 10.64 -14.41
N GLU A 41 -24.77 11.24 -14.33
CA GLU A 41 -25.11 12.29 -13.35
C GLU A 41 -25.03 11.81 -11.90
N ARG A 42 -25.24 10.52 -11.66
CA ARG A 42 -25.12 9.91 -10.33
C ARG A 42 -23.70 9.97 -9.78
N PHE A 43 -22.71 9.97 -10.67
CA PHE A 43 -21.28 9.92 -10.33
C PHE A 43 -20.61 11.30 -10.38
N GLU A 44 -21.31 12.34 -10.87
CA GLU A 44 -20.76 13.70 -10.95
C GLU A 44 -20.39 14.26 -9.57
N GLY A 45 -21.22 14.01 -8.56
CA GLY A 45 -20.96 14.41 -7.18
C GLY A 45 -19.66 13.81 -6.66
N PHE A 46 -19.54 12.48 -6.71
CA PHE A 46 -18.34 11.77 -6.28
C PHE A 46 -17.08 12.22 -7.03
N ASN A 47 -17.16 12.35 -8.37
CA ASN A 47 -16.04 12.81 -9.18
C ASN A 47 -15.63 14.27 -8.85
N SER A 48 -16.57 15.11 -8.49
CA SER A 48 -16.29 16.50 -8.09
C SER A 48 -15.54 16.54 -6.76
N GLU A 49 -16.02 15.81 -5.76
CA GLU A 49 -15.38 15.71 -4.44
C GLU A 49 -14.01 15.03 -4.52
N LEU A 50 -13.84 14.02 -5.39
CA LEU A 50 -12.52 13.45 -5.66
C LEU A 50 -11.53 14.51 -6.16
N LYS A 51 -11.93 15.38 -7.09
CA LYS A 51 -11.06 16.45 -7.60
C LYS A 51 -10.70 17.46 -6.52
N VAL A 52 -11.63 17.77 -5.62
CA VAL A 52 -11.34 18.59 -4.43
C VAL A 52 -10.31 17.90 -3.56
N SER A 53 -10.51 16.62 -3.25
CA SER A 53 -9.58 15.82 -2.44
C SER A 53 -8.17 15.75 -3.05
N LEU A 54 -8.07 15.56 -4.37
CA LEU A 54 -6.78 15.54 -5.10
C LEU A 54 -6.04 16.89 -5.00
N ARG A 55 -6.78 18.00 -5.06
CA ARG A 55 -6.19 19.32 -4.88
C ARG A 55 -5.70 19.51 -3.44
N ASP A 56 -6.52 19.12 -2.48
CA ASP A 56 -6.25 19.36 -1.05
C ASP A 56 -5.12 18.44 -0.52
N ALA A 57 -4.97 17.24 -1.10
CA ALA A 57 -3.86 16.36 -0.78
C ALA A 57 -2.54 16.77 -1.46
N TYR A 58 -2.56 17.09 -2.77
CA TYR A 58 -1.34 17.11 -3.57
C TYR A 58 -0.98 18.47 -4.20
N LYS A 59 -1.85 19.48 -4.11
CA LYS A 59 -1.61 20.79 -4.72
C LYS A 59 -1.60 21.96 -3.74
N CYS A 60 -1.89 21.72 -2.47
CA CYS A 60 -1.77 22.72 -1.41
C CYS A 60 -0.38 22.67 -0.79
N ASP A 61 0.14 23.81 -0.32
CA ASP A 61 1.47 23.92 0.33
C ASP A 61 1.59 23.01 1.56
N VAL A 62 0.47 22.81 2.26
CA VAL A 62 0.35 21.82 3.35
C VAL A 62 -0.79 20.90 2.99
N GLY A 63 -0.48 19.72 2.52
CA GLY A 63 -1.48 18.73 2.15
C GLY A 63 -2.36 18.32 3.34
N SER A 64 -3.66 18.11 3.08
CA SER A 64 -4.60 17.62 4.09
C SER A 64 -4.36 16.14 4.40
N PRO A 65 -4.00 15.75 5.65
CA PRO A 65 -3.88 14.35 6.04
C PRO A 65 -5.16 13.55 5.79
N GLN A 66 -6.32 14.17 5.92
CA GLN A 66 -7.63 13.54 5.68
C GLN A 66 -7.83 13.24 4.18
N ALA A 67 -7.48 14.18 3.31
CA ALA A 67 -7.53 13.96 1.88
C ALA A 67 -6.54 12.87 1.44
N HIS A 68 -5.32 12.84 1.99
CA HIS A 68 -4.37 11.75 1.76
C HIS A 68 -4.96 10.41 2.19
N LEU A 69 -5.50 10.31 3.42
CA LEU A 69 -6.07 9.08 3.94
C LEU A 69 -7.21 8.57 3.05
N PHE A 70 -8.15 9.45 2.67
CA PHE A 70 -9.25 9.11 1.79
C PHE A 70 -8.75 8.57 0.45
N LEU A 71 -7.87 9.28 -0.24
CA LEU A 71 -7.35 8.89 -1.55
C LEU A 71 -6.55 7.58 -1.50
N GLN A 72 -5.76 7.37 -0.44
CA GLN A 72 -4.99 6.15 -0.28
C GLN A 72 -5.90 4.95 0.05
N ARG A 73 -7.01 5.13 0.77
CA ARG A 73 -8.03 4.11 0.99
C ARG A 73 -8.75 3.73 -0.30
N ILE A 74 -9.10 4.71 -1.14
CA ILE A 74 -9.70 4.45 -2.47
C ILE A 74 -8.73 3.63 -3.34
N LEU A 75 -7.46 4.04 -3.44
CA LEU A 75 -6.44 3.30 -4.20
C LEU A 75 -6.28 1.86 -3.70
N TYR A 76 -6.17 1.67 -2.39
CA TYR A 76 -6.03 0.34 -1.80
C TYR A 76 -7.21 -0.55 -2.18
N ARG A 77 -8.45 -0.05 -2.06
CA ARG A 77 -9.66 -0.82 -2.40
C ARG A 77 -9.74 -1.19 -3.88
N ILE A 78 -9.24 -0.35 -4.78
CA ILE A 78 -9.15 -0.68 -6.21
C ILE A 78 -8.07 -1.72 -6.45
N ASN A 79 -6.88 -1.51 -5.89
CA ASN A 79 -5.71 -2.34 -6.14
C ASN A 79 -5.89 -3.76 -5.58
N ARG A 80 -6.53 -3.90 -4.40
CA ARG A 80 -6.79 -5.20 -3.80
C ARG A 80 -7.63 -6.11 -4.69
N LEU A 81 -8.54 -5.57 -5.48
CA LEU A 81 -9.38 -6.37 -6.40
C LEU A 81 -8.53 -7.19 -7.38
N LYS A 82 -7.33 -6.71 -7.75
CA LYS A 82 -6.46 -7.36 -8.71
C LYS A 82 -5.40 -8.26 -8.08
N LEU A 83 -5.09 -8.06 -6.81
CA LEU A 83 -3.89 -8.62 -6.20
C LEU A 83 -4.17 -9.60 -5.09
N PHE A 84 -5.30 -9.46 -4.38
CA PHE A 84 -5.55 -10.23 -3.19
C PHE A 84 -6.82 -11.08 -3.30
N TRP A 85 -6.74 -12.26 -2.73
CA TRP A 85 -7.81 -13.26 -2.70
C TRP A 85 -8.29 -13.45 -1.27
N TYR A 86 -9.17 -12.54 -0.79
CA TYR A 86 -9.65 -12.59 0.60
C TYR A 86 -11.02 -13.19 0.77
N ASP A 87 -11.89 -12.98 -0.24
CA ASP A 87 -13.32 -13.23 -0.15
C ASP A 87 -13.80 -14.15 -1.27
N GLY A 88 -15.12 -14.38 -1.33
CA GLY A 88 -15.76 -15.02 -2.45
C GLY A 88 -15.58 -14.22 -3.74
N LEU A 89 -15.62 -14.94 -4.88
CA LEU A 89 -15.35 -14.35 -6.20
C LEU A 89 -16.34 -13.24 -6.61
N GLU A 90 -17.53 -13.24 -6.02
CA GLU A 90 -18.53 -12.19 -6.21
C GLU A 90 -18.08 -10.80 -5.78
N ASN A 91 -17.06 -10.71 -4.92
CA ASN A 91 -16.49 -9.43 -4.49
C ASN A 91 -15.51 -8.83 -5.50
N TYR A 92 -15.18 -9.55 -6.59
CA TYR A 92 -14.20 -9.15 -7.61
C TYR A 92 -14.83 -8.87 -8.98
N LEU A 93 -16.15 -8.79 -9.08
CA LEU A 93 -16.88 -8.60 -10.35
C LEU A 93 -16.44 -7.35 -11.12
N ASN A 94 -15.96 -6.33 -10.41
CA ASN A 94 -15.53 -5.05 -10.99
C ASN A 94 -14.00 -4.91 -11.09
N GLU A 95 -13.21 -6.00 -10.98
CA GLU A 95 -11.73 -5.91 -11.05
C GLU A 95 -11.22 -5.31 -12.37
N ASP A 96 -11.94 -5.51 -13.47
CA ASP A 96 -11.62 -5.01 -14.81
C ASP A 96 -12.39 -3.74 -15.20
N SER A 97 -13.11 -3.10 -14.25
CA SER A 97 -13.89 -1.90 -14.54
C SER A 97 -13.04 -0.77 -15.12
N ALA A 98 -13.46 -0.23 -16.26
CA ALA A 98 -12.83 0.91 -16.91
C ALA A 98 -12.99 2.19 -16.08
N PHE A 99 -14.10 2.34 -15.37
CA PHE A 99 -14.32 3.43 -14.44
C PHE A 99 -13.30 3.40 -13.29
N LEU A 100 -13.13 2.23 -12.61
CA LEU A 100 -12.16 2.08 -11.54
C LEU A 100 -10.72 2.26 -12.04
N PHE A 101 -10.42 1.78 -13.23
CA PHE A 101 -9.11 2.00 -13.84
C PHE A 101 -8.84 3.49 -14.10
N SER A 102 -9.82 4.24 -14.59
CA SER A 102 -9.68 5.68 -14.82
C SER A 102 -9.47 6.44 -13.52
N LEU A 103 -10.26 6.10 -12.49
CA LEU A 103 -10.16 6.67 -11.14
C LEU A 103 -8.78 6.41 -10.52
N CYS A 104 -8.33 5.17 -10.55
CA CYS A 104 -6.99 4.77 -10.08
C CYS A 104 -5.90 5.60 -10.77
N LYS A 105 -5.98 5.75 -12.09
CA LYS A 105 -5.02 6.53 -12.88
C LYS A 105 -5.00 8.01 -12.50
N GLU A 106 -6.16 8.63 -12.26
CA GLU A 106 -6.25 10.03 -11.88
C GLU A 106 -5.56 10.27 -10.54
N ILE A 107 -5.85 9.41 -9.54
CA ILE A 107 -5.24 9.50 -8.21
C ILE A 107 -3.73 9.24 -8.29
N GLU A 108 -3.30 8.15 -8.93
CA GLU A 108 -1.90 7.78 -9.04
C GLU A 108 -1.06 8.86 -9.75
N ASN A 109 -1.57 9.47 -10.81
CA ASN A 109 -0.82 10.51 -11.51
C ASN A 109 -0.60 11.73 -10.61
N ALA A 110 -1.66 12.22 -9.95
CA ALA A 110 -1.53 13.35 -9.04
C ALA A 110 -0.60 13.07 -7.86
N TRP A 111 -0.70 11.87 -7.29
CA TRP A 111 0.15 11.42 -6.20
C TRP A 111 1.63 11.28 -6.63
N GLN A 112 1.91 10.63 -7.75
CA GLN A 112 3.28 10.45 -8.23
C GLN A 112 3.94 11.77 -8.64
N ASP A 113 3.21 12.69 -9.25
CA ASP A 113 3.69 14.05 -9.55
C ASP A 113 4.10 14.78 -8.24
N TRP A 114 3.30 14.63 -7.19
CA TRP A 114 3.59 15.21 -5.88
C TRP A 114 4.81 14.54 -5.22
N GLU A 115 4.92 13.21 -5.24
CA GLU A 115 6.08 12.50 -4.69
C GLU A 115 7.37 12.88 -5.42
N GLU A 116 7.34 12.89 -6.77
CA GLU A 116 8.51 13.27 -7.58
C GLU A 116 8.94 14.72 -7.31
N GLY A 117 7.98 15.62 -7.10
CA GLY A 117 8.24 17.01 -6.74
C GLY A 117 8.87 17.19 -5.35
N ASN A 118 8.60 16.29 -4.42
CA ASN A 118 9.12 16.32 -3.05
C ASN A 118 10.34 15.42 -2.83
N THR A 119 10.78 14.66 -3.84
CA THR A 119 11.92 13.75 -3.73
C THR A 119 13.18 14.35 -4.34
N VAL A 120 14.26 14.40 -3.56
CA VAL A 120 15.57 14.81 -4.06
C VAL A 120 16.22 13.64 -4.79
N GLN A 121 16.30 13.74 -6.12
CA GLN A 121 16.99 12.74 -6.93
C GLN A 121 18.50 12.89 -6.80
N LYS A 122 19.18 11.92 -6.21
CA LYS A 122 20.64 11.81 -6.25
C LYS A 122 21.06 11.21 -7.58
N LYS A 123 21.85 11.94 -8.37
CA LYS A 123 22.46 11.41 -9.60
C LYS A 123 23.86 10.86 -9.26
N SER A 124 24.12 9.60 -9.61
CA SER A 124 25.45 9.02 -9.52
C SER A 124 25.99 8.73 -10.91
N GLY A 125 27.30 8.95 -11.11
CA GLY A 125 28.00 8.56 -12.34
C GLY A 125 28.30 7.06 -12.38
N ASP A 126 28.37 6.41 -11.21
CA ASP A 126 28.52 4.96 -11.06
C ASP A 126 27.37 4.41 -10.20
N LEU A 127 26.40 3.80 -10.88
CA LEU A 127 25.21 3.27 -10.23
C LEU A 127 25.53 2.07 -9.34
N ILE A 128 26.49 1.21 -9.75
CA ILE A 128 26.84 -0.01 -9.00
C ILE A 128 27.52 0.37 -7.70
N ALA A 129 28.47 1.32 -7.75
CA ALA A 129 29.11 1.82 -6.53
C ALA A 129 28.08 2.48 -5.60
N ALA A 130 27.20 3.33 -6.13
CA ALA A 130 26.17 4.00 -5.33
C ALA A 130 25.17 3.04 -4.67
N LEU A 131 24.80 1.93 -5.32
CA LEU A 131 23.98 0.89 -4.72
C LEU A 131 24.75 0.09 -3.68
N GLY A 132 26.04 -0.20 -3.93
CA GLY A 132 26.92 -0.86 -2.95
C GLY A 132 27.08 -0.04 -1.67
N ASP A 133 27.38 1.25 -1.80
CA ASP A 133 27.48 2.19 -0.67
C ASP A 133 26.18 2.22 0.13
N ARG A 134 25.03 2.23 -0.57
CA ARG A 134 23.71 2.20 0.08
C ARG A 134 23.47 0.92 0.86
N VAL A 135 23.82 -0.23 0.28
CA VAL A 135 23.70 -1.54 0.96
C VAL A 135 24.58 -1.56 2.22
N GLU A 136 25.83 -1.05 2.14
CA GLU A 136 26.70 -0.99 3.32
C GLU A 136 26.15 -0.07 4.42
N GLU A 137 25.57 1.08 4.04
CA GLU A 137 24.91 2.00 4.99
C GLU A 137 23.71 1.34 5.69
N ASP A 138 22.92 0.55 4.96
CA ASP A 138 21.65 -0.02 5.45
C ASP A 138 21.84 -1.36 6.18
N LEU A 139 22.95 -2.09 5.98
CA LEU A 139 23.22 -3.37 6.67
C LEU A 139 23.50 -3.21 8.17
N GLN A 140 24.05 -2.08 8.59
CA GLN A 140 24.36 -1.80 10.00
C GLN A 140 24.03 -0.34 10.35
N PRO A 141 22.75 0.07 10.25
CA PRO A 141 22.38 1.44 10.53
C PRO A 141 22.55 1.74 12.02
N GLU A 142 22.92 2.97 12.33
CA GLU A 142 22.85 3.45 13.71
C GLU A 142 21.40 3.35 14.21
N PRO A 143 21.18 2.86 15.43
CA PRO A 143 19.82 2.69 15.95
C PRO A 143 19.05 4.01 15.98
N SER A 144 17.94 4.09 15.25
CA SER A 144 17.07 5.26 15.30
C SER A 144 16.43 5.41 16.68
N THR A 145 16.02 6.64 17.01
CA THR A 145 15.28 6.93 18.27
C THR A 145 14.03 6.05 18.36
N ASP A 146 13.31 5.87 17.23
CA ASP A 146 12.08 5.10 17.19
C ASP A 146 12.37 3.59 17.31
N GLY A 147 13.41 3.09 16.65
CA GLY A 147 13.86 1.72 16.81
C GLY A 147 14.26 1.39 18.27
N LEU A 148 14.98 2.31 18.92
CA LEU A 148 15.31 2.19 20.36
C LEU A 148 14.07 2.23 21.25
N PHE A 149 13.06 3.03 20.92
CA PHE A 149 11.79 3.07 21.64
C PHE A 149 11.04 1.74 21.48
N ILE A 150 10.89 1.24 20.25
CA ILE A 150 10.24 -0.04 19.97
C ILE A 150 10.96 -1.16 20.72
N ARG A 151 12.27 -1.20 20.64
CA ARG A 151 13.07 -2.27 21.27
C ARG A 151 13.01 -2.28 22.79
N ASN A 152 12.99 -1.10 23.43
CA ASN A 152 13.26 -1.01 24.86
C ASN A 152 12.09 -0.48 25.71
N LYS A 153 11.08 0.16 25.10
CA LYS A 153 10.07 0.94 25.82
C LYS A 153 8.63 0.70 25.37
N ILE A 154 8.41 0.10 24.19
CA ILE A 154 7.05 -0.11 23.69
C ILE A 154 6.26 -1.01 24.65
N SER A 155 5.03 -0.65 24.93
CA SER A 155 4.12 -1.50 25.71
C SER A 155 3.56 -2.65 24.84
N LYS A 156 2.98 -3.70 25.47
CA LYS A 156 2.27 -4.76 24.75
C LYS A 156 1.20 -4.16 23.82
N SER A 157 0.41 -3.21 24.30
CA SER A 157 -0.63 -2.56 23.49
C SER A 157 -0.07 -1.73 22.33
N GLY A 158 1.07 -1.06 22.54
CA GLY A 158 1.78 -0.36 21.47
C GLY A 158 2.30 -1.33 20.38
N TYR A 159 2.85 -2.47 20.81
CA TYR A 159 3.30 -3.50 19.89
C TYR A 159 2.12 -4.15 19.13
N GLN A 160 1.00 -4.43 19.82
CA GLN A 160 -0.23 -4.89 19.15
C GLN A 160 -0.72 -3.88 18.10
N ARG A 161 -0.66 -2.55 18.40
CA ARG A 161 -1.01 -1.53 17.40
C ARG A 161 -0.05 -1.53 16.21
N LEU A 162 1.23 -1.70 16.43
CA LEU A 162 2.22 -1.83 15.35
C LEU A 162 1.91 -3.03 14.47
N LEU A 163 1.66 -4.20 15.05
CA LEU A 163 1.26 -5.41 14.31
C LEU A 163 -0.06 -5.20 13.56
N ALA A 164 -1.05 -4.57 14.16
CA ALA A 164 -2.33 -4.26 13.53
C ALA A 164 -2.14 -3.43 12.25
N ILE A 165 -1.33 -2.37 12.32
CA ILE A 165 -1.04 -1.51 11.18
C ILE A 165 -0.27 -2.28 10.09
N SER A 166 0.73 -3.07 10.49
CA SER A 166 1.56 -3.84 9.56
C SER A 166 0.84 -5.05 8.96
N SER A 167 -0.31 -5.48 9.52
CA SER A 167 -1.04 -6.67 9.08
C SER A 167 -1.57 -6.57 7.65
N LEU A 168 -1.82 -5.35 7.15
CA LEU A 168 -2.28 -5.14 5.78
C LEU A 168 -1.27 -5.60 4.73
N ASP A 169 0.01 -5.56 5.04
CA ASP A 169 1.09 -6.06 4.18
C ASP A 169 1.57 -7.44 4.64
N GLY A 170 1.86 -7.61 5.92
CA GLY A 170 2.43 -8.85 6.46
C GLY A 170 1.59 -10.11 6.24
N LEU A 171 0.26 -9.98 6.13
CA LEU A 171 -0.61 -11.13 5.83
C LEU A 171 -0.63 -11.51 4.34
N VAL A 172 -0.17 -10.64 3.45
CA VAL A 172 -0.18 -10.82 1.98
C VAL A 172 1.20 -10.70 1.36
N GLU A 173 2.22 -10.67 2.19
CA GLU A 173 3.62 -10.47 1.84
C GLU A 173 4.04 -11.21 0.57
N ALA A 174 4.88 -10.56 -0.25
CA ALA A 174 5.37 -11.01 -1.55
C ALA A 174 4.31 -11.18 -2.66
N SER A 175 3.04 -10.89 -2.43
CA SER A 175 2.01 -10.99 -3.49
C SER A 175 2.33 -10.11 -4.69
N GLN A 176 2.86 -8.91 -4.46
CA GLN A 176 3.23 -7.96 -5.52
C GLN A 176 4.40 -8.48 -6.37
N LEU A 177 5.34 -9.22 -5.77
CA LEU A 177 6.48 -9.79 -6.49
C LEU A 177 6.03 -10.80 -7.55
N SER A 178 4.94 -11.54 -7.31
CA SER A 178 4.38 -12.48 -8.27
C SER A 178 3.97 -11.82 -9.59
N ARG A 179 3.62 -10.54 -9.58
CA ARG A 179 3.20 -9.76 -10.77
C ARG A 179 4.38 -9.37 -11.66
N MET A 180 5.59 -9.35 -11.11
CA MET A 180 6.83 -9.03 -11.83
C MET A 180 7.46 -10.25 -12.52
N LEU A 181 6.97 -11.44 -12.22
CA LEU A 181 7.44 -12.69 -12.80
C LEU A 181 6.66 -13.00 -14.09
N GLY A 182 7.28 -13.77 -14.95
CA GLY A 182 6.66 -14.22 -16.20
C GLY A 182 7.32 -13.64 -17.46
N GLY A 183 6.85 -14.09 -18.62
CA GLY A 183 7.44 -13.76 -19.92
C GLY A 183 8.67 -14.61 -20.25
N VAL A 184 9.58 -14.07 -21.05
CA VAL A 184 10.82 -14.76 -21.44
C VAL A 184 11.77 -14.80 -20.26
N GLY A 185 12.14 -16.02 -19.83
CA GLY A 185 13.04 -16.23 -18.69
C GLY A 185 14.45 -15.68 -18.97
N ASN A 186 15.01 -15.03 -17.95
CA ASN A 186 16.39 -14.57 -17.94
C ASN A 186 16.95 -14.69 -16.50
N GLU A 187 18.21 -14.36 -16.31
CA GLU A 187 18.87 -14.46 -15.01
C GLU A 187 18.19 -13.61 -13.93
N VAL A 188 17.77 -12.39 -14.26
CA VAL A 188 17.09 -11.49 -13.32
C VAL A 188 15.77 -12.08 -12.85
N GLN A 189 14.95 -12.61 -13.77
CA GLN A 189 13.70 -13.28 -13.38
C GLN A 189 13.93 -14.55 -12.56
N THR A 190 15.04 -15.28 -12.81
CA THR A 190 15.43 -16.41 -11.99
C THR A 190 15.75 -15.99 -10.54
N MET A 191 16.45 -14.86 -10.37
CA MET A 191 16.74 -14.29 -9.04
C MET A 191 15.45 -13.86 -8.33
N LEU A 192 14.56 -13.14 -9.00
CA LEU A 192 13.26 -12.72 -8.43
C LEU A 192 12.39 -13.93 -8.07
N THR A 193 12.40 -14.98 -8.90
CA THR A 193 11.67 -16.22 -8.62
C THR A 193 12.22 -16.91 -7.37
N ARG A 194 13.54 -16.85 -7.15
CA ARG A 194 14.16 -17.41 -5.95
C ARG A 194 13.69 -16.65 -4.71
N ILE A 195 13.66 -15.32 -4.73
CA ILE A 195 13.13 -14.52 -3.61
C ILE A 195 11.67 -14.92 -3.35
N LEU A 196 10.81 -14.94 -4.37
CA LEU A 196 9.42 -15.37 -4.20
C LEU A 196 9.31 -16.79 -3.60
N TRP A 197 10.16 -17.71 -4.03
CA TRP A 197 10.17 -19.07 -3.51
C TRP A 197 10.54 -19.11 -2.02
N GLU A 198 11.50 -18.31 -1.59
CA GLU A 198 11.90 -18.17 -0.19
C GLU A 198 10.78 -17.55 0.64
N GLU A 199 10.14 -16.46 0.15
CA GLU A 199 8.97 -15.83 0.76
C GLU A 199 7.79 -16.78 0.95
N TYR A 200 7.59 -17.68 -0.01
CA TYR A 200 6.56 -18.73 0.09
C TYR A 200 7.06 -20.00 0.81
N GLY A 201 8.07 -19.84 1.67
CA GLY A 201 8.56 -20.89 2.57
C GLY A 201 9.18 -22.09 1.86
N SER A 202 9.72 -21.90 0.65
CA SER A 202 10.22 -22.98 -0.21
C SER A 202 9.17 -24.07 -0.43
N GLY A 203 7.91 -23.68 -0.64
CA GLY A 203 6.76 -24.55 -0.84
C GLY A 203 6.19 -25.18 0.44
N LYS A 204 6.64 -24.73 1.62
CA LYS A 204 6.13 -25.20 2.92
C LYS A 204 5.29 -24.11 3.59
N PHE A 205 3.99 -24.32 3.68
CA PHE A 205 3.05 -23.35 4.27
C PHE A 205 3.50 -22.85 5.66
N SER A 206 3.99 -23.73 6.52
CA SER A 206 4.49 -23.38 7.86
C SER A 206 5.76 -22.51 7.88
N ARG A 207 6.37 -22.25 6.71
CA ARG A 207 7.54 -21.40 6.55
C ARG A 207 7.28 -20.17 5.69
N LYS A 208 6.06 -20.01 5.20
CA LYS A 208 5.68 -18.81 4.48
C LYS A 208 5.72 -17.61 5.43
N HIS A 209 6.28 -16.48 4.99
CA HIS A 209 6.44 -15.32 5.85
C HIS A 209 5.09 -14.84 6.42
N SER A 210 4.05 -14.78 5.61
CA SER A 210 2.70 -14.43 6.11
C SER A 210 2.16 -15.40 7.15
N THR A 211 2.56 -16.68 7.14
CA THR A 211 2.18 -17.64 8.19
C THR A 211 2.88 -17.35 9.51
N HIS A 212 4.13 -16.89 9.46
CA HIS A 212 4.82 -16.41 10.67
C HIS A 212 4.14 -15.16 11.21
N PHE A 213 3.70 -14.25 10.33
CA PHE A 213 2.97 -13.06 10.75
C PHE A 213 1.63 -13.41 11.43
N VAL A 214 0.86 -14.36 10.87
CA VAL A 214 -0.35 -14.91 11.52
C VAL A 214 -0.05 -15.43 12.91
N THR A 215 0.99 -16.29 13.05
CA THR A 215 1.38 -16.86 14.35
C THR A 215 1.70 -15.76 15.37
N MET A 216 2.44 -14.73 14.96
CA MET A 216 2.79 -13.61 15.83
C MET A 216 1.56 -12.80 16.28
N MET A 217 0.58 -12.60 15.39
CA MET A 217 -0.67 -11.93 15.75
C MET A 217 -1.48 -12.78 16.75
N GLU A 218 -1.61 -14.08 16.50
CA GLU A 218 -2.33 -15.02 17.37
C GLU A 218 -1.69 -15.12 18.78
N GLU A 219 -0.35 -15.15 18.87
CA GLU A 219 0.38 -15.10 20.14
C GLU A 219 0.16 -13.78 20.91
N CYS A 220 -0.25 -12.74 20.21
CA CYS A 220 -0.63 -11.45 20.78
C CYS A 220 -2.13 -11.29 21.04
N ASP A 221 -2.91 -12.36 20.94
CA ASP A 221 -4.38 -12.36 21.10
C ASP A 221 -5.09 -11.42 20.09
N MET A 222 -4.61 -11.36 18.84
CA MET A 222 -5.14 -10.49 17.79
C MET A 222 -5.89 -11.28 16.71
N ASP A 223 -6.85 -10.63 16.05
CA ASP A 223 -7.52 -11.21 14.87
C ASP A 223 -6.56 -11.24 13.67
N SER A 224 -6.27 -12.41 13.13
CA SER A 224 -5.38 -12.60 11.99
C SER A 224 -6.11 -12.64 10.64
N LYS A 225 -7.39 -12.24 10.59
CA LYS A 225 -8.10 -12.10 9.32
C LYS A 225 -7.54 -10.94 8.51
N PRO A 226 -7.42 -11.12 7.18
CA PRO A 226 -7.03 -10.02 6.30
C PRO A 226 -7.91 -8.78 6.51
N GLU A 227 -7.29 -7.60 6.51
CA GLU A 227 -7.96 -6.31 6.66
C GLU A 227 -8.71 -6.08 7.97
N ALA A 228 -8.60 -6.98 8.99
CA ALA A 228 -9.28 -6.81 10.29
C ALA A 228 -8.96 -5.46 10.97
N TYR A 229 -7.83 -4.86 10.65
CA TYR A 229 -7.34 -3.60 11.21
C TYR A 229 -7.18 -2.49 10.17
N PHE A 230 -7.88 -2.58 9.03
CA PHE A 230 -7.79 -1.60 7.95
C PHE A 230 -7.99 -0.15 8.43
N ASP A 231 -8.98 0.06 9.29
CA ASP A 231 -9.31 1.40 9.80
C ASP A 231 -8.26 1.99 10.75
N LEU A 232 -7.30 1.19 11.22
CA LEU A 232 -6.19 1.66 12.05
C LEU A 232 -4.97 2.09 11.23
N ALA A 233 -4.96 1.84 9.92
CA ALA A 233 -3.83 2.17 9.07
C ALA A 233 -3.80 3.67 8.75
N PRO A 234 -2.69 4.38 9.08
CA PRO A 234 -2.50 5.75 8.64
C PRO A 234 -2.23 5.81 7.14
N TRP A 235 -2.42 6.99 6.54
CA TRP A 235 -2.27 7.16 5.10
C TRP A 235 -0.88 6.80 4.59
N GLU A 236 0.17 6.98 5.37
CA GLU A 236 1.56 6.65 5.01
C GLU A 236 1.75 5.15 4.80
N VAL A 237 1.13 4.32 5.62
CA VAL A 237 1.17 2.86 5.47
C VAL A 237 0.42 2.44 4.21
N LEU A 238 -0.78 2.99 3.99
CA LEU A 238 -1.53 2.72 2.77
C LEU A 238 -0.80 3.20 1.52
N ALA A 239 -0.13 4.37 1.59
CA ALA A 239 0.70 4.88 0.50
C ALA A 239 1.85 3.94 0.16
N ASN A 240 2.54 3.39 1.17
CA ASN A 240 3.62 2.40 0.95
C ASN A 240 3.10 1.14 0.23
N ILE A 241 1.96 0.60 0.67
CA ILE A 241 1.33 -0.56 0.05
C ILE A 241 0.89 -0.22 -1.39
N ASN A 242 0.21 0.91 -1.58
CA ASN A 242 -0.24 1.37 -2.89
C ASN A 242 0.93 1.66 -3.84
N HIS A 243 2.08 2.12 -3.31
CA HIS A 243 3.29 2.30 -4.12
C HIS A 243 3.81 0.95 -4.64
N SER A 244 3.83 -0.08 -3.81
CA SER A 244 4.18 -1.44 -4.25
C SER A 244 3.23 -1.94 -5.35
N PHE A 245 1.93 -1.70 -5.24
CA PHE A 245 0.96 -2.00 -6.30
C PHE A 245 1.22 -1.21 -7.57
N PHE A 246 1.40 0.11 -7.46
CA PHE A 246 1.72 0.97 -8.59
C PHE A 246 2.96 0.52 -9.35
N LEU A 247 3.99 0.07 -8.63
CA LEU A 247 5.23 -0.41 -9.24
C LEU A 247 5.06 -1.79 -9.88
N SER A 248 4.33 -2.71 -9.26
CA SER A 248 4.19 -4.10 -9.72
C SER A 248 3.17 -4.28 -10.84
N GLU A 249 2.14 -3.44 -10.92
CA GLU A 249 1.10 -3.55 -11.94
C GLU A 249 1.56 -3.10 -13.35
N ARG A 250 2.69 -2.42 -13.45
CA ARG A 250 3.16 -1.86 -14.73
C ARG A 250 4.60 -2.20 -15.02
N LYS A 251 4.82 -3.00 -16.06
CA LYS A 251 6.17 -3.42 -16.50
C LYS A 251 7.14 -2.28 -16.75
N LYS A 252 6.64 -1.09 -17.13
CA LYS A 252 7.48 0.11 -17.29
C LYS A 252 8.17 0.56 -16.00
N ASN A 253 7.62 0.17 -14.84
CA ASN A 253 8.16 0.48 -13.52
C ASN A 253 9.12 -0.61 -13.00
N PHE A 254 9.47 -1.61 -13.81
CA PHE A 254 10.27 -2.76 -13.38
C PHE A 254 11.54 -2.37 -12.61
N LEU A 255 12.33 -1.42 -13.12
CA LEU A 255 13.55 -0.99 -12.44
C LEU A 255 13.28 -0.25 -11.12
N ARG A 256 12.18 0.52 -11.05
CA ARG A 256 11.75 1.15 -9.79
C ARG A 256 11.31 0.09 -8.78
N TYR A 257 10.57 -0.93 -9.24
CA TYR A 257 10.18 -2.05 -8.39
C TYR A 257 11.39 -2.81 -7.83
N VAL A 258 12.38 -3.14 -8.68
CA VAL A 258 13.61 -3.80 -8.24
C VAL A 258 14.40 -2.94 -7.24
N GLY A 259 14.41 -1.62 -7.43
CA GLY A 259 15.01 -0.70 -6.46
C GLY A 259 14.28 -0.69 -5.12
N GLY A 260 12.94 -0.71 -5.14
CA GLY A 260 12.12 -0.84 -3.92
C GLY A 260 12.35 -2.17 -3.22
N LEU A 261 12.42 -3.27 -3.98
CA LEU A 261 12.71 -4.60 -3.45
C LEU A 261 14.11 -4.64 -2.79
N LEU A 262 15.14 -4.06 -3.42
CA LEU A 262 16.47 -3.94 -2.82
C LEU A 262 16.41 -3.21 -1.46
N TYR A 263 15.65 -2.13 -1.38
CA TYR A 263 15.46 -1.40 -0.12
C TYR A 263 14.80 -2.28 0.94
N THR A 264 13.73 -2.98 0.58
CA THR A 264 13.00 -3.87 1.51
C THR A 264 13.90 -5.00 2.02
N GLU A 265 14.66 -5.66 1.14
CA GLU A 265 15.52 -6.81 1.48
C GLU A 265 16.75 -6.43 2.32
N VAL A 266 17.18 -5.18 2.31
CA VAL A 266 18.41 -4.73 2.98
C VAL A 266 18.12 -3.87 4.20
N SER A 267 17.07 -3.02 4.15
CA SER A 267 16.88 -1.94 5.15
C SER A 267 15.71 -2.19 6.11
N VAL A 268 14.87 -3.22 5.89
CA VAL A 268 13.65 -3.47 6.71
C VAL A 268 13.76 -4.75 7.55
#